data_455af2faf9d92079ba8e04b98bf562de
#
_entry.id   455af2faf9d92079ba8e04b98bf562de
#
_cell.length_a   1.000
_cell.length_b   1.000
_cell.length_c   1.000
_cell.angle_alpha   90.00
_cell.angle_beta   90.00
_cell.angle_gamma   90.00
#
_symmetry.space_group_name_H-M   'P 1'
#
loop_
_entity.id
_entity.type
_entity.pdbx_description
1 polymer ?
#
loop_
_entity_poly.entity_id
_entity_poly.type
_entity_poly.pdbx_seq_one_letter_code
_entity_poly.pdbx_strand_id
1 'polypeptide(L)'
;MTPRLSPRLLRAARALVGWQLDDAARESGVSVALLEAFESEAGVALSPRSAGKVFAAFELAGVVFIAENGGGAGVRLRRPETSIGSDEATLALEELNASNDE
;
A
#
# COMPACT_ATOMS: atom_id res chain seq x y z
N MET A 1 12.20 1.87 -15.84
CA MET A 1 12.74 0.90 -14.91
C MET A 1 11.63 0.27 -14.08
N THR A 2 11.68 -1.02 -13.90
CA THR A 2 10.60 -1.73 -13.20
C THR A 2 10.78 -1.61 -11.69
N PRO A 3 9.74 -1.25 -10.95
CA PRO A 3 9.86 -1.22 -9.50
C PRO A 3 10.09 -2.62 -8.94
N ARG A 4 10.78 -2.66 -7.83
CA ARG A 4 11.05 -3.92 -7.15
C ARG A 4 10.32 -3.89 -5.82
N LEU A 5 9.61 -4.96 -5.51
CA LEU A 5 8.91 -5.04 -4.24
C LEU A 5 9.88 -5.46 -3.15
N SER A 6 9.90 -4.70 -2.08
CA SER A 6 10.67 -5.05 -0.90
C SER A 6 9.71 -5.19 0.27
N PRO A 7 10.15 -5.84 1.35
CA PRO A 7 9.27 -5.95 2.52
C PRO A 7 8.81 -4.60 3.05
N ARG A 8 9.70 -3.61 3.03
CA ARG A 8 9.34 -2.29 3.52
C ARG A 8 8.34 -1.60 2.61
N LEU A 9 8.48 -1.79 1.30
CA LEU A 9 7.54 -1.19 0.37
C LEU A 9 6.17 -1.84 0.50
N LEU A 10 6.13 -3.14 0.77
CA LEU A 10 4.85 -3.80 1.00
C LEU A 10 4.17 -3.23 2.23
N ARG A 11 4.90 -3.06 3.32
CA ARG A 11 4.33 -2.46 4.52
C ARG A 11 3.84 -1.04 4.26
N ALA A 12 4.63 -0.26 3.52
CA ALA A 12 4.27 1.12 3.22
C ALA A 12 3.02 1.17 2.35
N ALA A 13 2.94 0.30 1.35
CA ALA A 13 1.77 0.26 0.48
C ALA A 13 0.52 -0.12 1.27
N ARG A 14 0.66 -1.09 2.18
CA ARG A 14 -0.47 -1.47 3.02
C ARG A 14 -0.92 -0.30 3.88
N ALA A 15 0.03 0.43 4.43
CA ALA A 15 -0.30 1.58 5.27
C ALA A 15 -1.05 2.64 4.47
N LEU A 16 -0.64 2.86 3.23
CA LEU A 16 -1.28 3.87 2.41
C LEU A 16 -2.76 3.59 2.16
N VAL A 17 -3.12 2.31 2.01
CA VAL A 17 -4.51 1.96 1.71
C VAL A 17 -5.22 1.33 2.90
N GLY A 18 -4.56 1.26 4.05
CA GLY A 18 -5.20 0.75 5.25
C GLY A 18 -5.44 -0.74 5.24
N TRP A 19 -4.61 -1.50 4.54
CA TRP A 19 -4.79 -2.94 4.42
C TRP A 19 -4.00 -3.69 5.48
N GLN A 20 -4.63 -4.72 6.04
CA GLN A 20 -3.93 -5.74 6.79
C GLN A 20 -3.33 -6.73 5.80
N LEU A 21 -2.45 -7.62 6.31
CA LEU A 21 -1.90 -8.65 5.43
C LEU A 21 -3.00 -9.53 4.82
N ASP A 22 -4.04 -9.78 5.58
CA ASP A 22 -5.16 -10.57 5.04
C ASP A 22 -5.80 -9.91 3.84
N ASP A 23 -5.94 -8.59 3.90
CA ASP A 23 -6.52 -7.86 2.78
C ASP A 23 -5.63 -7.96 1.56
N ALA A 24 -4.33 -7.77 1.76
CA ALA A 24 -3.39 -7.85 0.65
C ALA A 24 -3.39 -9.24 0.04
N ALA A 25 -3.48 -10.27 0.87
CA ALA A 25 -3.53 -11.64 0.38
C ALA A 25 -4.78 -11.88 -0.44
N ARG A 26 -5.91 -11.44 0.07
CA ARG A 26 -7.19 -11.63 -0.62
C ARG A 26 -7.20 -10.91 -1.95
N GLU A 27 -6.73 -9.68 -1.97
CA GLU A 27 -6.80 -8.88 -3.18
C GLU A 27 -5.78 -9.32 -4.23
N SER A 28 -4.64 -9.84 -3.80
CA SER A 28 -3.59 -10.25 -4.73
C SER A 28 -3.69 -11.71 -5.14
N GLY A 29 -4.33 -12.52 -4.32
CA GLY A 29 -4.34 -13.95 -4.57
C GLY A 29 -3.08 -14.65 -4.12
N VAL A 30 -2.22 -13.97 -3.36
CA VAL A 30 -1.00 -14.55 -2.82
C VAL A 30 -1.29 -14.93 -1.37
N SER A 31 -0.78 -16.07 -0.91
CA SER A 31 -1.14 -16.56 0.41
C SER A 31 -0.66 -15.59 1.50
N VAL A 32 -1.45 -15.48 2.56
CA VAL A 32 -1.09 -14.59 3.65
C VAL A 32 0.18 -15.07 4.34
N ALA A 33 0.38 -16.38 4.43
CA ALA A 33 1.58 -16.92 5.05
C ALA A 33 2.83 -16.50 4.28
N LEU A 34 2.75 -16.51 2.95
CA LEU A 34 3.88 -16.10 2.14
C LEU A 34 4.15 -14.62 2.30
N LEU A 35 3.10 -13.80 2.29
CA LEU A 35 3.27 -12.37 2.46
C LEU A 35 3.82 -12.05 3.85
N GLU A 36 3.37 -12.76 4.85
CA GLU A 36 3.86 -12.55 6.20
C GLU A 36 5.34 -12.90 6.29
N ALA A 37 5.73 -14.03 5.71
CA ALA A 37 7.13 -14.45 5.72
C ALA A 37 8.00 -13.44 4.97
N PHE A 38 7.50 -12.95 3.85
CA PHE A 38 8.24 -11.97 3.06
C PHE A 38 8.42 -10.67 3.85
N GLU A 39 7.33 -10.18 4.46
CA GLU A 39 7.37 -8.91 5.16
C GLU A 39 8.21 -8.97 6.43
N SER A 40 8.34 -10.16 7.00
CA SER A 40 9.12 -10.32 8.22
C SER A 40 10.61 -10.22 7.95
N GLU A 41 11.00 -10.16 6.68
CA GLU A 41 12.40 -10.05 6.27
C GLU A 41 13.23 -11.26 6.71
N ALA A 42 12.57 -12.41 6.69
CA ALA A 42 13.23 -13.66 7.08
C ALA A 42 13.94 -14.34 5.91
N GLY A 43 14.24 -13.59 4.87
CA GLY A 43 14.96 -14.13 3.71
C GLY A 43 14.06 -14.83 2.71
N VAL A 44 12.76 -14.73 2.89
CA VAL A 44 11.81 -15.31 1.95
C VAL A 44 11.53 -14.30 0.85
N ALA A 45 11.68 -14.73 -0.40
CA ALA A 45 11.44 -13.86 -1.55
C ALA A 45 10.13 -14.24 -2.22
N LEU A 46 9.50 -13.26 -2.84
CA LEU A 46 8.34 -13.53 -3.70
C LEU A 46 8.85 -13.83 -5.09
N SER A 47 8.23 -14.82 -5.75
CA SER A 47 8.52 -15.07 -7.15
C SER A 47 8.09 -13.84 -7.96
N PRO A 48 8.64 -13.68 -9.18
CA PRO A 48 8.18 -12.56 -10.01
C PRO A 48 6.68 -12.59 -10.26
N ARG A 49 6.12 -13.79 -10.37
CA ARG A 49 4.68 -13.91 -10.57
C ARG A 49 3.90 -13.43 -9.36
N SER A 50 4.31 -13.86 -8.18
CA SER A 50 3.63 -13.43 -6.96
C SER A 50 3.80 -11.93 -6.75
N ALA A 51 5.01 -11.41 -6.98
CA ALA A 51 5.24 -9.98 -6.85
C ALA A 51 4.36 -9.21 -7.81
N GLY A 52 4.21 -9.70 -9.04
CA GLY A 52 3.35 -9.05 -10.01
C GLY A 52 1.91 -8.99 -9.57
N LYS A 53 1.43 -10.06 -8.94
CA LYS A 53 0.07 -10.07 -8.41
C LYS A 53 -0.10 -9.04 -7.31
N VAL A 54 0.89 -8.91 -6.45
CA VAL A 54 0.84 -7.93 -5.36
C VAL A 54 0.85 -6.53 -5.94
N PHE A 55 1.75 -6.25 -6.90
CA PHE A 55 1.77 -4.95 -7.55
C PHE A 55 0.42 -4.60 -8.14
N ALA A 56 -0.17 -5.55 -8.88
CA ALA A 56 -1.44 -5.30 -9.53
C ALA A 56 -2.55 -4.98 -8.53
N ALA A 57 -2.57 -5.70 -7.42
CA ALA A 57 -3.59 -5.48 -6.40
C ALA A 57 -3.49 -4.07 -5.81
N PHE A 58 -2.27 -3.64 -5.50
CA PHE A 58 -2.09 -2.32 -4.92
C PHE A 58 -2.33 -1.22 -5.96
N GLU A 59 -1.94 -1.47 -7.20
CA GLU A 59 -2.20 -0.48 -8.24
C GLU A 59 -3.68 -0.26 -8.45
N LEU A 60 -4.45 -1.33 -8.41
CA LEU A 60 -5.89 -1.20 -8.48
C LEU A 60 -6.45 -0.44 -7.29
N ALA A 61 -5.80 -0.56 -6.16
CA ALA A 61 -6.23 0.15 -4.95
C ALA A 61 -5.76 1.61 -4.92
N GLY A 62 -4.97 2.03 -5.90
CA GLY A 62 -4.56 3.42 -6.00
C GLY A 62 -3.15 3.72 -5.56
N VAL A 63 -2.30 2.71 -5.43
CA VAL A 63 -0.90 2.91 -5.04
C VAL A 63 -0.03 2.92 -6.29
N VAL A 64 0.90 3.86 -6.33
CA VAL A 64 1.92 3.92 -7.38
C VAL A 64 3.24 3.52 -6.74
N PHE A 65 3.90 2.53 -7.34
CA PHE A 65 5.24 2.13 -6.90
C PHE A 65 6.26 2.88 -7.74
N ILE A 66 7.22 3.46 -7.06
CA ILE A 66 8.23 4.31 -7.69
C ILE A 66 9.55 3.57 -7.66
N ALA A 67 10.09 3.29 -8.85
CA ALA A 67 11.38 2.61 -8.94
C ALA A 67 12.50 3.55 -8.54
N GLU A 68 13.62 2.97 -8.15
CA GLU A 68 14.80 3.77 -7.88
C GLU A 68 15.19 4.52 -9.13
N ASN A 69 15.50 5.79 -8.94
CA ASN A 69 15.63 6.67 -10.07
C ASN A 69 16.37 7.93 -9.60
N GLY A 70 17.58 7.74 -9.08
CA GLY A 70 18.30 8.86 -8.47
C GLY A 70 17.94 9.08 -7.03
N GLY A 71 16.81 8.55 -6.60
CA GLY A 71 16.41 8.50 -5.20
C GLY A 71 16.02 7.08 -4.90
N GLY A 72 15.73 6.78 -3.66
CA GLY A 72 15.30 5.44 -3.28
C GLY A 72 13.94 5.10 -3.85
N ALA A 73 13.64 3.82 -3.90
CA ALA A 73 12.32 3.36 -4.30
C ALA A 73 11.28 3.81 -3.28
N GLY A 74 10.02 3.91 -3.72
CA GLY A 74 8.98 4.34 -2.82
C GLY A 74 7.60 4.00 -3.32
N VAL A 75 6.62 4.48 -2.56
CA VAL A 75 5.21 4.32 -2.92
C VAL A 75 4.51 5.64 -2.64
N ARG A 76 3.46 5.89 -3.40
CA ARG A 76 2.59 7.03 -3.13
C ARG A 76 1.20 6.71 -3.64
N LEU A 77 0.24 7.49 -3.20
CA LEU A 77 -1.10 7.36 -3.74
C LEU A 77 -1.16 8.00 -5.11
N ARG A 78 -1.97 7.40 -6.00
CA ARG A 78 -2.13 7.94 -7.35
C ARG A 78 -2.76 9.32 -7.31
N ARG A 79 -3.67 9.51 -6.37
CA ARG A 79 -4.34 10.79 -6.19
C ARG A 79 -4.05 11.33 -4.81
N PRO A 80 -4.12 12.64 -4.64
CA PRO A 80 -3.96 13.18 -3.30
C PRO A 80 -4.97 12.54 -2.35
N GLU A 81 -4.56 12.38 -1.13
CA GLU A 81 -5.39 11.72 -0.12
C GLU A 81 -6.73 12.42 0.04
N THR A 82 -6.74 13.72 -0.11
CA THR A 82 -7.97 14.49 0.04
C THR A 82 -8.99 14.20 -1.04
N SER A 83 -8.56 13.63 -2.18
CA SER A 83 -9.48 13.32 -3.26
C SER A 83 -9.74 11.83 -3.36
N ILE A 84 -9.18 11.04 -2.45
CA ILE A 84 -9.37 9.60 -2.46
C ILE A 84 -10.35 9.23 -1.38
N GLY A 85 -11.14 8.23 -1.69
CA GLY A 85 -12.16 7.80 -0.78
C GLY A 85 -13.21 8.88 -0.66
N SER A 86 -13.95 8.80 0.36
CA SER A 86 -15.04 9.72 0.54
C SER A 86 -14.53 11.02 1.11
N ASP A 87 -14.93 12.10 0.48
CA ASP A 87 -14.70 13.40 1.08
C ASP A 87 -15.39 13.48 2.41
N GLU A 88 -16.39 12.67 2.60
CA GLU A 88 -17.12 12.64 3.86
C GLU A 88 -16.22 12.31 5.03
N ALA A 89 -15.30 11.37 4.85
CA ALA A 89 -14.42 11.00 5.94
C ALA A 89 -13.57 12.18 6.36
N THR A 90 -13.04 12.89 5.38
CA THR A 90 -12.22 14.06 5.66
C THR A 90 -13.03 15.16 6.29
N LEU A 91 -14.21 15.39 5.75
CA LEU A 91 -15.07 16.43 6.28
C LEU A 91 -15.50 16.12 7.71
N ALA A 92 -15.78 14.86 7.98
CA ALA A 92 -16.20 14.48 9.32
C ALA A 92 -15.11 14.79 10.33
N LEU A 93 -13.87 14.51 9.99
CA LEU A 93 -12.77 14.79 10.88
C LEU A 93 -12.62 16.30 11.12
N GLU A 94 -12.75 17.04 10.05
CA GLU A 94 -12.63 18.49 10.17
C GLU A 94 -13.76 19.06 10.99
N GLU A 95 -14.93 18.53 10.80
CA GLU A 95 -16.07 19.01 11.58
C GLU A 95 -15.89 18.76 13.05
N LEU A 96 -15.35 17.59 13.37
CA LEU A 96 -15.08 17.28 14.76
C LEU A 96 -14.10 18.27 15.35
N ASN A 97 -13.05 18.55 14.60
CA ASN A 97 -12.05 19.50 15.05
C ASN A 97 -12.63 20.89 15.20
N ALA A 98 -13.43 21.28 14.25
CA ALA A 98 -14.03 22.60 14.29
C ALA A 98 -14.95 22.72 15.50
N SER A 99 -15.69 21.67 15.76
CA SER A 99 -16.57 21.68 16.92
C SER A 99 -15.78 21.85 18.20
N ASN A 100 -14.65 21.16 18.28
CA ASN A 100 -13.82 21.24 19.46
C ASN A 100 -13.21 22.62 19.62
N ASP A 101 -12.93 23.24 18.52
CA ASP A 101 -12.28 24.54 18.56
C ASP A 101 -13.20 25.61 19.07
N GLU A 102 -14.45 25.39 18.93
CA GLU A 102 -15.41 26.39 19.41
C GLU A 102 -15.79 26.17 20.84
#